data_e0c10f8c6e93dfc52967d29cb6bde0b4
#
_entry.id   e0c10f8c6e93dfc52967d29cb6bde0b4
#
_cell.length_a   1.000
_cell.length_b   1.000
_cell.length_c   1.000
_cell.angle_alpha   90.00
_cell.angle_beta   90.00
_cell.angle_gamma   90.00
#
_symmetry.space_group_name_H-M   'P 1'
#
loop_
_entity.id
_entity.type
_entity.pdbx_description
1 polymer ?
#
loop_
_entity_poly.entity_id
_entity_poly.type
_entity_poly.pdbx_seq_one_letter_code
_entity_poly.pdbx_strand_id
1 'polypeptide(L)'
;MNDISFTSKYQIVDSKTFEKCFQKGAYVDFRANNDLSALDLKEIKRIEQEIGSKISHPRLDVVKADEFNTGTVRTCTAGGVVDTKTGEAAGFHIFDSLFNFETVEDILENLFWRVKNPDRAFIIGSKTLSNSDYSKPIFGELHKGITKKVPNVTVFREHVFPYSESDIHYSVKNDTWTIHSMYKPLTDYREYDVKTREDLNKCFKEIRLANGDYITLGDTDTALK
;
A
#
# COMPACT_ATOMS: atom_id res chain seq x y z
N MET A 1 8.01 32.82 -3.64
CA MET A 1 7.16 31.63 -3.62
C MET A 1 7.85 30.63 -2.73
N ASN A 2 7.27 30.35 -1.56
CA ASN A 2 7.84 29.33 -0.69
C ASN A 2 7.56 27.98 -1.35
N ASP A 3 8.60 27.29 -1.78
CA ASP A 3 8.51 25.89 -2.17
C ASP A 3 8.00 25.11 -0.95
N ILE A 4 6.72 24.80 -0.95
CA ILE A 4 6.14 23.84 -0.01
C ILE A 4 6.65 22.49 -0.51
N SER A 5 7.76 22.05 0.06
CA SER A 5 8.22 20.67 -0.12
C SER A 5 7.18 19.76 0.53
N PHE A 6 6.28 19.19 -0.27
CA PHE A 6 5.38 18.14 0.19
C PHE A 6 6.21 16.87 0.41
N THR A 7 6.50 16.60 1.66
CA THR A 7 7.14 15.35 2.08
C THR A 7 6.05 14.42 2.56
N SER A 8 5.90 13.24 1.95
CA SER A 8 4.97 12.23 2.44
C SER A 8 5.38 11.75 3.81
N LYS A 9 4.41 11.72 4.71
CA LYS A 9 4.59 11.25 6.08
C LYS A 9 4.18 9.79 6.18
N TYR A 10 5.07 8.99 6.76
CA TYR A 10 4.80 7.62 7.18
C TYR A 10 4.74 7.58 8.70
N GLN A 11 3.59 7.19 9.24
CA GLN A 11 3.36 7.13 10.68
C GLN A 11 3.12 5.68 11.09
N ILE A 12 3.99 5.13 11.94
CA ILE A 12 3.80 3.82 12.54
C ILE A 12 3.06 4.02 13.85
N VAL A 13 1.93 3.35 14.00
CA VAL A 13 1.04 3.50 15.16
C VAL A 13 0.67 2.14 15.77
N ASP A 14 0.22 2.15 17.01
CA ASP A 14 -0.36 0.98 17.65
C ASP A 14 -1.75 0.65 17.09
N SER A 15 -2.26 -0.56 17.41
CA SER A 15 -3.56 -1.05 16.94
C SER A 15 -4.71 -0.12 17.33
N LYS A 16 -4.71 0.41 18.55
CA LYS A 16 -5.77 1.30 19.03
C LYS A 16 -5.84 2.63 18.27
N THR A 17 -4.70 3.15 17.89
CA THR A 17 -4.60 4.38 17.09
C THR A 17 -5.01 4.09 15.65
N PHE A 18 -4.59 2.94 15.10
CA PHE A 18 -4.94 2.53 13.75
C PHE A 18 -6.44 2.29 13.56
N GLU A 19 -7.11 1.67 14.52
CA GLU A 19 -8.57 1.44 14.49
C GLU A 19 -9.37 2.71 14.21
N LYS A 20 -8.91 3.87 14.69
CA LYS A 20 -9.56 5.17 14.43
C LYS A 20 -9.41 5.62 12.97
N CYS A 21 -8.34 5.19 12.31
CA CYS A 21 -8.10 5.45 10.88
C CYS A 21 -8.89 4.47 10.01
N PHE A 22 -8.95 3.21 10.43
CA PHE A 22 -9.62 2.12 9.70
C PHE A 22 -11.11 2.36 9.45
N GLN A 23 -11.77 3.13 10.32
CA GLN A 23 -13.18 3.50 10.16
C GLN A 23 -13.42 4.53 9.03
N LYS A 24 -12.35 5.04 8.40
CA LYS A 24 -12.40 6.07 7.36
C LYS A 24 -11.88 5.51 6.05
N GLY A 25 -12.51 5.95 4.98
CA GLY A 25 -12.03 5.67 3.62
C GLY A 25 -12.50 4.35 3.02
N ALA A 26 -12.16 4.17 1.75
CA ALA A 26 -12.48 2.98 0.99
C ALA A 26 -11.61 1.80 1.43
N TYR A 27 -12.20 0.61 1.45
CA TYR A 27 -11.47 -0.61 1.80
C TYR A 27 -10.98 -1.30 0.53
N VAL A 28 -9.67 -1.54 0.47
CA VAL A 28 -9.02 -2.25 -0.62
C VAL A 28 -8.59 -3.61 -0.10
N ASP A 29 -9.32 -4.65 -0.44
CA ASP A 29 -8.97 -6.02 -0.10
C ASP A 29 -9.10 -6.89 -1.35
N PHE A 30 -8.13 -7.79 -1.54
CA PHE A 30 -8.22 -8.81 -2.59
C PHE A 30 -9.48 -9.68 -2.47
N ARG A 31 -10.07 -9.78 -1.28
CA ARG A 31 -11.35 -10.46 -1.03
C ARG A 31 -12.57 -9.64 -1.44
N ALA A 32 -12.33 -8.46 -1.98
CA ALA A 32 -13.25 -7.45 -2.48
C ALA A 32 -14.69 -7.56 -1.97
N ASN A 33 -15.06 -6.71 -1.07
CA ASN A 33 -16.45 -6.60 -0.64
C ASN A 33 -17.29 -6.10 -1.83
N ASN A 34 -18.41 -6.75 -2.09
CA ASN A 34 -19.31 -6.46 -3.21
C ASN A 34 -19.75 -4.99 -3.29
N ASP A 35 -19.71 -4.23 -2.20
CA ASP A 35 -20.14 -2.84 -2.13
C ASP A 35 -19.13 -1.86 -2.77
N LEU A 36 -17.83 -2.11 -2.62
CA LEU A 36 -16.78 -1.32 -3.29
C LEU A 36 -16.74 -1.61 -4.79
N SER A 37 -17.03 -2.87 -5.17
CA SER A 37 -17.14 -3.26 -6.57
C SER A 37 -18.23 -2.50 -7.31
N ALA A 38 -19.33 -2.18 -6.66
CA ALA A 38 -20.47 -1.49 -7.28
C ALA A 38 -20.17 -0.01 -7.62
N LEU A 39 -19.44 0.69 -6.76
CA LEU A 39 -19.02 2.08 -7.00
C LEU A 39 -17.98 2.16 -8.11
N ASP A 40 -17.03 1.27 -8.08
CA ASP A 40 -15.95 1.19 -9.04
C ASP A 40 -16.45 0.73 -10.42
N LEU A 41 -17.40 -0.20 -10.47
CA LEU A 41 -18.07 -0.62 -11.71
C LEU A 41 -18.91 0.49 -12.36
N LYS A 42 -19.48 1.41 -11.56
CA LYS A 42 -20.18 2.59 -12.11
C LYS A 42 -19.21 3.57 -12.74
N GLU A 43 -18.08 3.82 -12.08
CA GLU A 43 -17.03 4.68 -12.61
C GLU A 43 -16.44 4.08 -13.89
N ILE A 44 -16.12 2.78 -13.88
CA ILE A 44 -15.64 2.05 -15.04
C ILE A 44 -16.63 2.15 -16.21
N LYS A 45 -17.92 1.90 -15.98
CA LYS A 45 -18.96 2.04 -17.02
C LYS A 45 -19.06 3.45 -17.57
N ARG A 46 -18.95 4.47 -16.72
CA ARG A 46 -18.93 5.87 -17.15
C ARG A 46 -17.77 6.13 -18.10
N ILE A 47 -16.60 5.63 -17.76
CA ILE A 47 -15.39 5.87 -18.56
C ILE A 47 -15.39 5.01 -19.82
N GLU A 48 -15.87 3.77 -19.78
CA GLU A 48 -16.09 2.97 -20.98
C GLU A 48 -16.99 3.73 -21.98
N GLN A 49 -18.00 4.45 -21.50
CA GLN A 49 -18.85 5.29 -22.33
C GLN A 49 -18.10 6.52 -22.90
N GLU A 50 -17.24 7.15 -22.08
CA GLU A 50 -16.46 8.32 -22.50
C GLU A 50 -15.38 7.97 -23.54
N ILE A 51 -14.72 6.82 -23.40
CA ILE A 51 -13.66 6.40 -24.34
C ILE A 51 -14.16 5.54 -25.51
N GLY A 52 -15.43 5.11 -25.47
CA GLY A 52 -16.05 4.30 -26.54
C GLY A 52 -15.50 2.88 -26.67
N SER A 53 -14.76 2.39 -25.65
CA SER A 53 -14.19 1.04 -25.62
C SER A 53 -14.42 0.36 -24.27
N LYS A 54 -14.56 -0.97 -24.29
CA LYS A 54 -14.64 -1.74 -23.05
C LYS A 54 -13.27 -1.89 -22.40
N ILE A 55 -13.22 -1.69 -21.10
CA ILE A 55 -12.04 -2.01 -20.28
C ILE A 55 -12.10 -3.51 -19.98
N SER A 56 -11.12 -4.24 -20.51
CA SER A 56 -11.04 -5.67 -20.29
C SER A 56 -10.59 -5.96 -18.85
N HIS A 57 -11.43 -6.26 -17.96
CA HIS A 57 -11.20 -6.67 -16.57
C HIS A 57 -10.98 -5.54 -15.57
N PRO A 58 -12.07 -4.94 -15.03
CA PRO A 58 -11.97 -4.07 -13.88
C PRO A 58 -11.46 -4.86 -12.66
N ARG A 59 -10.31 -4.49 -12.16
CA ARG A 59 -9.76 -5.11 -10.96
C ARG A 59 -10.35 -4.44 -9.73
N LEU A 60 -10.98 -5.25 -8.90
CA LEU A 60 -11.60 -4.82 -7.65
C LEU A 60 -10.57 -4.63 -6.51
N ASP A 61 -9.36 -5.11 -6.71
CA ASP A 61 -8.20 -4.97 -5.85
C ASP A 61 -7.44 -3.63 -6.06
N VAL A 62 -7.96 -2.75 -6.90
CA VAL A 62 -7.48 -1.37 -7.09
C VAL A 62 -8.63 -0.39 -6.88
N VAL A 63 -8.46 0.53 -5.94
CA VAL A 63 -9.47 1.55 -5.60
C VAL A 63 -8.87 2.95 -5.70
N LYS A 64 -9.59 3.87 -6.37
CA LYS A 64 -9.30 5.31 -6.35
C LYS A 64 -10.15 5.96 -5.27
N ALA A 65 -9.49 6.61 -4.28
CA ALA A 65 -10.18 7.30 -3.20
C ALA A 65 -9.27 8.35 -2.52
N ASP A 66 -9.88 9.32 -1.86
CA ASP A 66 -9.19 10.32 -1.04
C ASP A 66 -8.61 9.72 0.25
N GLU A 67 -9.22 8.66 0.73
CA GLU A 67 -8.75 7.86 1.86
C GLU A 67 -9.02 6.39 1.55
N PHE A 68 -8.05 5.53 1.82
CA PHE A 68 -8.22 4.08 1.64
C PHE A 68 -7.44 3.26 2.66
N ASN A 69 -7.93 2.03 2.89
CA ASN A 69 -7.31 1.03 3.75
C ASN A 69 -7.00 -0.21 2.92
N THR A 70 -5.79 -0.73 3.02
CA THR A 70 -5.42 -1.93 2.25
C THR A 70 -5.81 -3.24 2.94
N GLY A 71 -6.28 -3.18 4.20
CA GLY A 71 -6.43 -4.40 5.00
C GLY A 71 -5.10 -5.02 5.39
N THR A 72 -5.17 -6.17 6.05
CA THR A 72 -3.99 -6.83 6.61
C THR A 72 -3.11 -7.44 5.53
N VAL A 73 -1.88 -6.96 5.45
CA VAL A 73 -0.82 -7.47 4.58
C VAL A 73 0.05 -8.45 5.37
N ARG A 74 0.00 -9.71 5.05
CA ARG A 74 0.83 -10.76 5.65
C ARG A 74 1.71 -11.44 4.59
N THR A 75 1.09 -12.11 3.65
CA THR A 75 1.72 -12.76 2.48
C THR A 75 1.39 -12.02 1.18
N CYS A 76 0.67 -10.93 1.31
CA CYS A 76 0.20 -10.09 0.22
C CYS A 76 1.21 -9.00 -0.12
N THR A 77 0.97 -8.34 -1.25
CA THR A 77 1.61 -7.08 -1.61
C THR A 77 0.54 -6.01 -1.72
N ALA A 78 0.75 -4.87 -1.06
CA ALA A 78 -0.19 -3.75 -1.08
C ALA A 78 0.55 -2.42 -1.21
N GLY A 79 -0.21 -1.35 -1.44
CA GLY A 79 0.34 0.00 -1.53
C GLY A 79 -0.55 0.94 -2.32
N GLY A 80 0.07 1.92 -2.96
CA GLY A 80 -0.66 2.87 -3.80
C GLY A 80 0.24 3.82 -4.56
N VAL A 81 -0.38 4.55 -5.46
CA VAL A 81 0.22 5.63 -6.24
C VAL A 81 -0.53 6.94 -5.99
N VAL A 82 0.18 8.04 -5.99
CA VAL A 82 -0.34 9.36 -5.67
C VAL A 82 0.18 10.39 -6.67
N ASP A 83 -0.70 11.24 -7.16
CA ASP A 83 -0.36 12.50 -7.81
C ASP A 83 -0.52 13.62 -6.77
N THR A 84 0.58 14.11 -6.22
CA THR A 84 0.55 15.16 -5.17
C THR A 84 0.07 16.51 -5.68
N LYS A 85 0.09 16.74 -7.00
CA LYS A 85 -0.37 18.00 -7.62
C LYS A 85 -1.88 18.07 -7.74
N THR A 86 -2.50 16.95 -8.09
CA THR A 86 -3.96 16.86 -8.26
C THR A 86 -4.66 16.36 -7.00
N GLY A 87 -3.93 15.73 -6.07
CA GLY A 87 -4.49 15.04 -4.92
C GLY A 87 -5.20 13.74 -5.29
N GLU A 88 -4.88 13.15 -6.45
CA GLU A 88 -5.42 11.86 -6.85
C GLU A 88 -4.59 10.73 -6.26
N ALA A 89 -5.25 9.72 -5.72
CA ALA A 89 -4.59 8.52 -5.21
C ALA A 89 -5.35 7.25 -5.57
N ALA A 90 -4.62 6.16 -5.77
CA ALA A 90 -5.20 4.84 -5.93
C ALA A 90 -4.41 3.82 -5.11
N GLY A 91 -5.12 3.02 -4.33
CA GLY A 91 -4.56 1.93 -3.54
C GLY A 91 -4.75 0.58 -4.22
N PHE A 92 -3.89 -0.37 -3.90
CA PHE A 92 -3.99 -1.75 -4.34
C PHE A 92 -3.64 -2.73 -3.22
N HIS A 93 -4.21 -3.96 -3.33
CA HIS A 93 -3.87 -5.08 -2.47
C HIS A 93 -3.97 -6.37 -3.27
N ILE A 94 -2.91 -7.16 -3.30
CA ILE A 94 -2.81 -8.41 -4.04
C ILE A 94 -2.41 -9.54 -3.11
N PHE A 95 -3.07 -10.67 -3.26
CA PHE A 95 -2.67 -11.91 -2.61
C PHE A 95 -1.75 -12.71 -3.52
N ASP A 96 -0.47 -12.72 -3.20
CA ASP A 96 0.62 -13.18 -4.07
C ASP A 96 0.50 -14.64 -4.56
N SER A 97 -0.15 -15.51 -3.79
CA SER A 97 -0.25 -16.93 -4.15
C SER A 97 -1.32 -17.26 -5.18
N LEU A 98 -2.23 -16.32 -5.50
CA LEU A 98 -3.35 -16.55 -6.41
C LEU A 98 -3.12 -15.99 -7.82
N PHE A 99 -2.00 -15.29 -8.06
CA PHE A 99 -1.86 -14.47 -9.24
C PHE A 99 -0.62 -14.82 -10.07
N ASN A 100 -0.74 -14.65 -11.37
CA ASN A 100 0.31 -14.78 -12.37
C ASN A 100 0.82 -13.41 -12.82
N PHE A 101 1.77 -13.36 -13.74
CA PHE A 101 2.33 -12.12 -14.27
C PHE A 101 1.32 -11.25 -15.03
N GLU A 102 0.33 -11.83 -15.69
CA GLU A 102 -0.75 -11.09 -16.36
C GLU A 102 -1.53 -10.24 -15.37
N THR A 103 -1.71 -10.76 -14.15
CA THR A 103 -2.34 -10.03 -13.04
C THR A 103 -1.55 -8.79 -12.64
N VAL A 104 -0.22 -8.85 -12.62
CA VAL A 104 0.63 -7.71 -12.30
C VAL A 104 0.47 -6.61 -13.35
N GLU A 105 0.44 -6.97 -14.63
CA GLU A 105 0.22 -6.02 -15.73
C GLU A 105 -1.14 -5.33 -15.61
N ASP A 106 -2.20 -6.08 -15.36
CA ASP A 106 -3.54 -5.56 -15.14
C ASP A 106 -3.60 -4.56 -13.98
N ILE A 107 -2.94 -4.86 -12.86
CA ILE A 107 -2.90 -3.96 -11.71
C ILE A 107 -2.14 -2.68 -12.04
N LEU A 108 -1.00 -2.78 -12.68
CA LEU A 108 -0.22 -1.62 -13.11
C LEU A 108 -1.02 -0.75 -14.08
N GLU A 109 -1.72 -1.38 -15.04
CA GLU A 109 -2.58 -0.68 -15.97
C GLU A 109 -3.71 0.06 -15.24
N ASN A 110 -4.40 -0.60 -14.32
CA ASN A 110 -5.47 0.01 -13.53
C ASN A 110 -4.98 1.15 -12.64
N LEU A 111 -3.83 1.00 -11.96
CA LEU A 111 -3.25 2.05 -11.14
C LEU A 111 -3.00 3.31 -11.96
N PHE A 112 -2.31 3.17 -13.11
CA PHE A 112 -1.94 4.29 -13.96
C PHE A 112 -3.08 4.82 -14.82
N TRP A 113 -4.14 4.04 -14.97
CA TRP A 113 -5.37 4.52 -15.55
C TRP A 113 -6.15 5.42 -14.57
N ARG A 114 -6.16 5.08 -13.29
CA ARG A 114 -6.86 5.84 -12.24
C ARG A 114 -6.10 7.09 -11.82
N VAL A 115 -4.77 7.04 -11.78
CA VAL A 115 -3.90 8.17 -11.48
C VAL A 115 -2.93 8.36 -12.63
N LYS A 116 -3.18 9.37 -13.45
CA LYS A 116 -2.47 9.54 -14.74
C LYS A 116 -1.01 9.91 -14.61
N ASN A 117 -0.67 10.77 -13.66
CA ASN A 117 0.67 11.32 -13.50
C ASN A 117 1.16 11.18 -12.05
N PRO A 118 1.21 9.96 -11.50
CA PRO A 118 1.66 9.81 -10.13
C PRO A 118 3.13 10.19 -10.00
N ASP A 119 3.43 10.97 -8.99
CA ASP A 119 4.80 11.38 -8.66
C ASP A 119 5.36 10.66 -7.43
N ARG A 120 4.50 9.94 -6.70
CA ARG A 120 4.85 9.14 -5.53
C ARG A 120 4.15 7.79 -5.54
N ALA A 121 4.81 6.81 -4.93
CA ALA A 121 4.22 5.50 -4.67
C ALA A 121 4.74 4.91 -3.35
N PHE A 122 3.92 4.07 -2.76
CA PHE A 122 4.26 3.24 -1.62
C PHE A 122 3.96 1.78 -1.95
N ILE A 123 4.88 0.89 -1.61
CA ILE A 123 4.72 -0.55 -1.75
C ILE A 123 5.21 -1.27 -0.50
N ILE A 124 4.38 -2.16 0.02
CA ILE A 124 4.66 -2.98 1.19
C ILE A 124 4.31 -4.44 0.91
N GLY A 125 5.08 -5.35 1.46
CA GLY A 125 4.79 -6.77 1.40
C GLY A 125 6.00 -7.65 1.13
N SER A 126 5.76 -8.77 0.46
CA SER A 126 6.74 -9.80 0.16
C SER A 126 7.23 -10.54 1.39
N LYS A 127 6.30 -11.08 2.19
CA LYS A 127 6.68 -12.08 3.18
C LYS A 127 7.15 -13.33 2.46
N THR A 128 8.41 -13.67 2.67
CA THR A 128 8.93 -14.95 2.22
C THR A 128 8.40 -16.04 3.16
N LEU A 129 7.38 -16.75 2.76
CA LEU A 129 7.13 -18.07 3.34
C LEU A 129 8.37 -18.91 3.01
N SER A 130 8.98 -19.49 4.03
CA SER A 130 10.29 -20.11 3.96
C SER A 130 10.48 -21.19 2.87
N ASN A 131 9.42 -21.56 2.18
CA ASN A 131 9.41 -22.60 1.14
C ASN A 131 8.61 -22.23 -0.12
N SER A 132 8.08 -21.01 -0.27
CA SER A 132 7.39 -20.63 -1.51
C SER A 132 8.07 -19.45 -2.18
N ASP A 133 8.66 -19.70 -3.33
CA ASP A 133 9.24 -18.66 -4.19
C ASP A 133 8.16 -17.81 -4.90
N TYR A 134 6.88 -18.05 -4.60
CA TYR A 134 5.76 -17.45 -5.33
C TYR A 134 5.49 -15.97 -5.04
N SER A 135 5.71 -15.50 -3.81
CA SER A 135 5.44 -14.10 -3.45
C SER A 135 6.53 -13.12 -3.92
N LYS A 136 7.77 -13.57 -4.03
CA LYS A 136 8.90 -12.73 -4.43
C LYS A 136 8.76 -12.15 -5.85
N PRO A 137 8.36 -12.92 -6.86
CA PRO A 137 8.23 -12.42 -8.23
C PRO A 137 7.21 -11.30 -8.34
N ILE A 138 6.04 -11.44 -7.72
CA ILE A 138 4.94 -10.47 -7.83
C ILE A 138 5.32 -9.12 -7.23
N PHE A 139 5.86 -9.11 -6.01
CA PHE A 139 6.38 -7.88 -5.41
C PHE A 139 7.45 -7.23 -6.29
N GLY A 140 8.40 -8.03 -6.78
CA GLY A 140 9.49 -7.54 -7.64
C GLY A 140 8.99 -6.94 -8.95
N GLU A 141 8.05 -7.57 -9.62
CA GLU A 141 7.49 -7.09 -10.87
C GLU A 141 6.60 -5.86 -10.67
N LEU A 142 5.79 -5.81 -9.60
CA LEU A 142 5.03 -4.60 -9.24
C LEU A 142 5.97 -3.43 -8.94
N HIS A 143 6.96 -3.65 -8.08
CA HIS A 143 7.94 -2.62 -7.76
C HIS A 143 8.66 -2.10 -9.01
N LYS A 144 9.11 -2.99 -9.88
CA LYS A 144 9.76 -2.65 -11.15
C LYS A 144 8.81 -1.87 -12.08
N GLY A 145 7.55 -2.31 -12.20
CA GLY A 145 6.54 -1.63 -13.01
C GLY A 145 6.21 -0.22 -12.49
N ILE A 146 6.04 -0.09 -11.18
CA ILE A 146 5.79 1.21 -10.54
C ILE A 146 6.99 2.14 -10.71
N THR A 147 8.20 1.67 -10.43
CA THR A 147 9.44 2.48 -10.50
C THR A 147 9.73 3.00 -11.91
N LYS A 148 9.26 2.32 -12.95
CA LYS A 148 9.39 2.80 -14.34
C LYS A 148 8.59 4.09 -14.61
N LYS A 149 7.52 4.34 -13.86
CA LYS A 149 6.60 5.47 -14.12
C LYS A 149 6.59 6.49 -12.98
N VAL A 150 6.91 6.06 -11.75
CA VAL A 150 6.87 6.90 -10.56
C VAL A 150 8.29 7.17 -10.07
N PRO A 151 8.72 8.44 -10.01
CA PRO A 151 10.11 8.78 -9.64
C PRO A 151 10.43 8.50 -8.16
N ASN A 152 9.44 8.65 -7.29
CA ASN A 152 9.62 8.51 -5.84
C ASN A 152 8.81 7.33 -5.31
N VAL A 153 9.50 6.23 -5.03
CA VAL A 153 8.87 4.99 -4.53
C VAL A 153 9.43 4.65 -3.15
N THR A 154 8.54 4.67 -2.15
CA THR A 154 8.85 4.17 -0.82
C THR A 154 8.55 2.68 -0.74
N VAL A 155 9.47 1.92 -0.21
CA VAL A 155 9.40 0.46 -0.14
C VAL A 155 9.54 -0.01 1.28
N PHE A 156 8.54 -0.79 1.74
CA PHE A 156 8.61 -1.55 2.98
C PHE A 156 8.49 -3.03 2.63
N ARG A 157 9.63 -3.72 2.65
CA ARG A 157 9.66 -5.16 2.42
C ARG A 157 9.59 -5.87 3.76
N GLU A 158 8.53 -6.62 3.98
CA GLU A 158 8.36 -7.38 5.21
C GLU A 158 9.50 -8.37 5.47
N HIS A 159 9.88 -8.44 6.72
CA HIS A 159 10.89 -9.38 7.16
C HIS A 159 10.32 -10.79 7.27
N VAL A 160 11.18 -11.77 7.05
CA VAL A 160 10.92 -13.23 7.14
C VAL A 160 10.67 -13.69 8.57
N PHE A 161 10.20 -12.89 9.50
CA PHE A 161 9.75 -13.45 10.77
C PHE A 161 8.40 -14.14 10.55
N PRO A 162 8.18 -15.32 11.16
CA PRO A 162 7.09 -16.20 10.70
C PRO A 162 5.73 -15.53 10.75
N TYR A 163 5.59 -14.45 11.48
CA TYR A 163 4.31 -13.78 11.63
C TYR A 163 4.46 -12.27 11.86
N SER A 164 4.93 -11.53 10.86
CA SER A 164 4.69 -10.10 10.81
C SER A 164 3.51 -9.79 9.89
N GLU A 165 2.70 -8.83 10.26
CA GLU A 165 1.60 -8.34 9.45
C GLU A 165 1.47 -6.83 9.61
N SER A 166 0.91 -6.19 8.59
CA SER A 166 0.73 -4.74 8.58
C SER A 166 -0.62 -4.37 8.00
N ASP A 167 -1.25 -3.37 8.60
CA ASP A 167 -2.43 -2.70 8.08
C ASP A 167 -2.04 -1.28 7.66
N ILE A 168 -2.57 -0.81 6.54
CA ILE A 168 -2.17 0.46 5.96
C ILE A 168 -3.41 1.31 5.69
N HIS A 169 -3.34 2.57 6.11
CA HIS A 169 -4.29 3.60 5.76
C HIS A 169 -3.56 4.77 5.08
N TYR A 170 -4.14 5.31 4.01
CA TYR A 170 -3.66 6.52 3.36
C TYR A 170 -4.71 7.61 3.36
N SER A 171 -4.30 8.84 3.63
CA SER A 171 -5.13 10.04 3.53
C SER A 171 -4.48 11.07 2.61
N VAL A 172 -5.12 11.36 1.49
CA VAL A 172 -4.70 12.40 0.53
C VAL A 172 -4.62 13.76 1.21
N LYS A 173 -5.65 14.10 1.99
CA LYS A 173 -5.74 15.40 2.67
C LYS A 173 -4.52 15.73 3.51
N ASN A 174 -3.94 14.72 4.16
CA ASN A 174 -2.82 14.88 5.09
C ASN A 174 -1.49 14.46 4.45
N ASP A 175 -1.52 13.88 3.24
CA ASP A 175 -0.40 13.17 2.60
C ASP A 175 0.31 12.23 3.57
N THR A 176 -0.48 11.38 4.24
CA THR A 176 0.00 10.54 5.34
C THR A 176 -0.37 9.09 5.12
N TRP A 177 0.63 8.23 5.18
CA TRP A 177 0.52 6.79 5.26
C TRP A 177 0.58 6.38 6.72
N THR A 178 -0.52 5.89 7.27
CA THR A 178 -0.57 5.36 8.63
C THR A 178 -0.46 3.85 8.57
N ILE A 179 0.52 3.31 9.26
CA ILE A 179 0.87 1.89 9.23
C ILE A 179 0.79 1.35 10.65
N HIS A 180 0.00 0.32 10.83
CA HIS A 180 0.04 -0.53 12.01
C HIS A 180 0.80 -1.80 11.63
N SER A 181 1.80 -2.17 12.41
CA SER A 181 2.55 -3.41 12.18
C SER A 181 2.70 -4.19 13.47
N MET A 182 2.57 -5.51 13.34
CA MET A 182 2.77 -6.45 14.43
C MET A 182 3.79 -7.51 14.03
N TYR A 183 4.47 -8.04 15.01
CA TYR A 183 5.34 -9.21 14.85
C TYR A 183 5.13 -10.22 15.96
N LYS A 184 5.38 -11.50 15.65
CA LYS A 184 5.29 -12.61 16.59
C LYS A 184 6.60 -13.39 16.53
N PRO A 185 7.42 -13.36 17.58
CA PRO A 185 8.65 -14.15 17.66
C PRO A 185 8.36 -15.66 17.57
N LEU A 186 9.30 -16.43 17.02
CA LEU A 186 9.21 -17.90 16.96
C LEU A 186 9.11 -18.56 18.33
N THR A 187 9.75 -17.94 19.32
CA THR A 187 9.85 -18.46 20.69
C THR A 187 8.76 -17.95 21.62
N ASP A 188 7.92 -17.04 21.13
CA ASP A 188 6.85 -16.44 21.91
C ASP A 188 5.57 -16.38 21.07
N TYR A 189 4.47 -16.90 21.59
CA TYR A 189 3.18 -16.91 20.90
C TYR A 189 2.42 -15.58 20.99
N ARG A 190 2.96 -14.59 21.70
CA ARG A 190 2.34 -13.25 21.82
C ARG A 190 2.64 -12.41 20.60
N GLU A 191 1.69 -11.58 20.24
CA GLU A 191 1.81 -10.55 19.22
C GLU A 191 2.27 -9.24 19.86
N TYR A 192 3.16 -8.55 19.17
CA TYR A 192 3.74 -7.29 19.63
C TYR A 192 3.54 -6.22 18.59
N ASP A 193 2.95 -5.09 18.99
CA ASP A 193 2.93 -3.89 18.16
C ASP A 193 4.35 -3.36 17.93
N VAL A 194 4.61 -2.88 16.73
CA VAL A 194 5.81 -2.12 16.43
C VAL A 194 5.71 -0.75 17.09
N LYS A 195 6.62 -0.47 18.03
CA LYS A 195 6.66 0.81 18.77
C LYS A 195 8.02 1.48 18.74
N THR A 196 9.03 0.78 18.31
CA THR A 196 10.41 1.27 18.29
C THR A 196 11.04 1.05 16.93
N ARG A 197 12.17 1.73 16.68
CA ARG A 197 12.98 1.49 15.49
C ARG A 197 13.51 0.07 15.41
N GLU A 198 13.83 -0.51 16.56
CA GLU A 198 14.28 -1.90 16.65
C GLU A 198 13.15 -2.86 16.23
N ASP A 199 11.92 -2.59 16.62
CA ASP A 199 10.76 -3.40 16.21
C ASP A 199 10.52 -3.31 14.71
N LEU A 200 10.68 -2.13 14.10
CA LEU A 200 10.63 -1.99 12.64
C LEU A 200 11.63 -2.90 11.92
N ASN A 201 12.84 -2.98 12.43
CA ASN A 201 13.88 -3.86 11.88
C ASN A 201 13.55 -5.36 12.06
N LYS A 202 12.65 -5.71 12.99
CA LYS A 202 12.11 -7.07 13.12
C LYS A 202 11.01 -7.36 12.09
N CYS A 203 10.23 -6.34 11.70
CA CYS A 203 9.13 -6.49 10.75
C CYS A 203 9.58 -6.40 9.30
N PHE A 204 10.52 -5.51 9.00
CA PHE A 204 10.89 -5.19 7.63
C PHE A 204 12.37 -5.50 7.36
N LYS A 205 12.61 -6.32 6.36
CA LYS A 205 13.96 -6.62 5.88
C LYS A 205 14.62 -5.41 5.22
N GLU A 206 13.81 -4.59 4.58
CA GLU A 206 14.24 -3.40 3.88
C GLU A 206 13.19 -2.30 4.03
N ILE A 207 13.62 -1.12 4.46
CA ILE A 207 12.84 0.10 4.39
C ILE A 207 13.64 1.08 3.53
N ARG A 208 13.06 1.47 2.40
CA ARG A 208 13.64 2.46 1.50
C ARG A 208 12.64 3.57 1.28
N LEU A 209 12.95 4.75 1.80
CA LEU A 209 12.11 5.93 1.64
C LEU A 209 12.39 6.60 0.29
N ALA A 210 11.35 7.16 -0.31
CA ALA A 210 11.49 8.08 -1.40
C ALA A 210 12.14 9.39 -0.93
N ASN A 211 12.68 10.18 -1.85
CA ASN A 211 13.32 11.44 -1.51
C ASN A 211 12.29 12.40 -0.87
N GLY A 212 12.60 12.88 0.31
CA GLY A 212 11.75 13.78 1.09
C GLY A 212 10.71 13.10 1.99
N ASP A 213 10.63 11.78 2.01
CA ASP A 213 9.75 11.04 2.92
C ASP A 213 10.39 10.88 4.31
N TYR A 214 9.55 10.82 5.33
CA TYR A 214 10.00 10.58 6.70
C TYR A 214 9.04 9.68 7.47
N ILE A 215 9.58 8.96 8.47
CA ILE A 215 8.82 8.05 9.34
C ILE A 215 8.76 8.62 10.75
N THR A 216 7.57 8.61 11.34
CA THR A 216 7.36 8.86 12.78
C THR A 216 6.87 7.58 13.46
N LEU A 217 7.19 7.42 14.75
CA LEU A 217 6.74 6.31 15.58
C LEU A 217 5.76 6.82 16.63
N GLY A 218 4.52 6.33 16.57
CA GLY A 218 3.46 6.69 17.53
C GLY A 218 3.17 8.19 17.57
N ASP A 219 2.59 8.64 18.69
CA ASP A 219 2.31 10.06 18.97
C ASP A 219 3.57 10.84 19.40
N THR A 220 4.69 10.16 19.59
CA THR A 220 5.95 10.83 19.92
C THR A 220 6.65 11.22 18.62
N ASP A 221 6.84 12.50 18.39
CA ASP A 221 7.52 13.12 17.23
C ASP A 221 9.00 12.71 17.06
N THR A 222 9.32 11.47 17.33
CA THR A 222 10.66 10.95 17.13
C THR A 222 10.81 10.58 15.66
N ALA A 223 11.15 11.57 14.84
CA ALA A 223 11.53 11.32 13.45
C ALA A 223 12.69 10.32 13.42
N LEU A 224 12.51 9.25 12.67
CA LEU A 224 13.62 8.35 12.35
C LEU A 224 14.52 9.09 11.35
N LYS A 225 15.61 9.66 11.85
CA LYS A 225 16.68 10.20 11.03
C LYS A 225 17.60 9.11 10.53
#